data_6f05657c3e8b3a0ee54b1e54f6ed45fd
#
_entry.id   6f05657c3e8b3a0ee54b1e54f6ed45fd
#
_cell.length_a   1.000
_cell.length_b   1.000
_cell.length_c   1.000
_cell.angle_alpha   90.00
_cell.angle_beta   90.00
_cell.angle_gamma   90.00
#
_symmetry.space_group_name_H-M   'P 1'
#
loop_
_entity.id
_entity.type
_entity.pdbx_description
1 polymer ?
#
loop_
_entity_poly.entity_id
_entity_poly.type
_entity_poly.pdbx_seq_one_letter_code
_entity_poly.pdbx_strand_id
1 'polypeptide(L)'
;MSTTNREAAGAILLLVGVGLYLVSCTSNAPFGRGVGNPPPPPPTATSVTTYHNDNARTGQNLSETTLTTANVNTTGFGMLFVIAADGKVDAQPLYLPGLSVGGTAHNVLFVATEHGSVYGFDADSGTQLWQVSTMAAGETPSDDHGCDQVTPEIGVTSTPVIDAKSGPHGTIYLIAMSKDGSGHYHQRLHALDVISGAEEFGGPKEIQASYPGTGDNSSGGNVIFDPGQQVERPGLLLLNGVVYTSWGSHCDIRPYTGWLMGYDENTLAQVTVLNVTPNGNEGSFWMSGAGPAADASGNIYALDANGTFDGTLNGQGFPSQSDFGNAFLKISTTNKQLAVTDYFEMSNQSSENSTDEDLGSGGALVLPDLIDNSGQTHHLAVGAGKDANIYVVDRDAMGKFNPSSNNIYQEIQNGLAGGVFSTPAYFNNTVYYGAVQDSLRAFAISNAQLGSSATSLSSHIFPYPGATPSISANGTRNAILWAAENANAAVLHAYDAGNLATELYNSNQASNGRDHFGAGNKFITPMIVNGKVYVGTTTGIGVFGLFQ
;
A
#
# COMPACT_ATOMS: atom_id res chain seq x y z
N MET A 1 39.21 60.05 -19.51
CA MET A 1 40.33 60.08 -18.54
C MET A 1 40.48 58.63 -18.11
N SER A 2 41.43 57.89 -18.76
CA SER A 2 42.81 57.68 -18.35
C SER A 2 42.87 56.91 -17.02
N THR A 3 43.48 55.74 -16.86
CA THR A 3 44.62 55.01 -17.46
C THR A 3 44.68 53.63 -16.83
N THR A 4 44.79 52.54 -17.56
CA THR A 4 45.92 51.65 -17.88
C THR A 4 46.87 51.26 -16.74
N ASN A 5 47.09 49.94 -16.56
CA ASN A 5 48.30 49.11 -16.72
C ASN A 5 48.06 47.74 -16.09
N ARG A 6 48.18 46.59 -16.78
CA ARG A 6 49.30 45.80 -17.34
C ARG A 6 50.41 45.43 -16.33
N GLU A 7 50.61 44.13 -16.14
CA GLU A 7 51.75 43.24 -16.50
C GLU A 7 51.62 41.94 -15.73
N ALA A 8 51.68 40.80 -16.24
CA ALA A 8 52.56 39.98 -17.08
C ALA A 8 53.34 38.92 -16.27
N ALA A 9 53.11 37.70 -16.72
CA ALA A 9 54.01 36.58 -16.98
C ALA A 9 54.88 35.94 -15.89
N GLY A 10 54.91 34.61 -15.98
CA GLY A 10 55.91 33.76 -15.35
C GLY A 10 55.64 32.26 -15.55
N ALA A 11 55.96 31.77 -16.75
CA ALA A 11 56.02 30.34 -17.01
C ALA A 11 57.37 29.78 -16.52
N ILE A 12 57.37 28.62 -15.87
CA ILE A 12 58.56 27.78 -15.73
C ILE A 12 58.23 26.36 -16.14
N LEU A 13 58.85 25.97 -17.24
CA LEU A 13 58.92 24.63 -17.80
C LEU A 13 60.12 23.91 -17.12
N LEU A 14 59.95 22.71 -16.62
CA LEU A 14 61.08 21.80 -16.33
C LEU A 14 60.80 20.43 -16.92
N LEU A 15 61.57 20.14 -17.94
CA LEU A 15 61.80 18.80 -18.54
C LEU A 15 62.97 18.11 -17.82
N VAL A 16 62.81 16.89 -17.41
CA VAL A 16 63.87 15.85 -17.27
C VAL A 16 63.13 14.51 -17.27
N GLY A 17 63.34 13.49 -17.99
CA GLY A 17 64.47 12.95 -18.68
C GLY A 17 64.22 11.41 -18.66
N VAL A 18 64.20 10.81 -19.84
CA VAL A 18 63.95 9.37 -20.12
C VAL A 18 65.11 8.54 -19.57
N GLY A 19 64.78 7.43 -18.92
CA GLY A 19 65.72 6.36 -18.60
C GLY A 19 65.06 5.00 -18.83
N LEU A 20 65.28 4.41 -19.98
CA LEU A 20 64.99 3.00 -20.24
C LEU A 20 66.03 2.13 -19.54
N TYR A 21 65.56 1.18 -18.71
CA TYR A 21 66.32 -0.02 -18.37
C TYR A 21 65.49 -1.26 -18.66
N LEU A 22 65.94 -1.97 -19.72
CA LEU A 22 65.54 -3.35 -19.97
C LEU A 22 66.36 -4.28 -19.03
N VAL A 23 65.67 -4.97 -18.15
CA VAL A 23 66.21 -6.16 -17.48
C VAL A 23 65.26 -7.31 -17.71
N SER A 24 65.76 -8.24 -18.53
CA SER A 24 65.17 -9.57 -18.69
C SER A 24 65.55 -10.42 -17.49
N CYS A 25 64.56 -10.92 -16.75
CA CYS A 25 64.77 -12.06 -15.83
C CYS A 25 63.53 -12.96 -15.88
N THR A 26 63.76 -14.14 -16.37
CA THR A 26 62.89 -15.31 -16.21
C THR A 26 62.88 -15.75 -14.75
N SER A 27 61.73 -15.85 -14.13
CA SER A 27 61.54 -16.65 -12.92
C SER A 27 60.09 -17.09 -12.75
N ASN A 28 59.97 -18.38 -12.44
CA ASN A 28 58.76 -19.10 -12.10
C ASN A 28 57.87 -18.35 -11.08
N ALA A 29 56.64 -18.08 -11.45
CA ALA A 29 55.62 -17.57 -10.51
C ALA A 29 54.96 -18.77 -9.80
N PRO A 30 54.84 -18.76 -8.45
CA PRO A 30 53.99 -19.71 -7.76
C PRO A 30 52.51 -19.31 -7.96
N PHE A 31 51.65 -20.31 -8.07
CA PHE A 31 50.20 -20.18 -8.16
C PHE A 31 49.69 -19.20 -7.13
N GLY A 32 49.22 -18.02 -7.57
CA GLY A 32 48.48 -17.06 -6.76
C GLY A 32 47.18 -17.69 -6.29
N ARG A 33 46.96 -17.76 -4.99
CA ARG A 33 45.64 -17.99 -4.39
C ARG A 33 44.72 -16.91 -4.94
N GLY A 34 43.63 -17.32 -5.61
CA GLY A 34 42.56 -16.43 -5.98
C GLY A 34 42.10 -15.69 -4.75
N VAL A 35 42.20 -14.36 -4.78
CA VAL A 35 41.53 -13.50 -3.80
C VAL A 35 40.04 -13.69 -4.07
N GLY A 36 39.38 -14.52 -3.25
CA GLY A 36 37.94 -14.67 -3.29
C GLY A 36 37.35 -13.28 -3.15
N ASN A 37 36.37 -12.95 -3.99
CA ASN A 37 35.56 -11.74 -3.79
C ASN A 37 35.14 -11.70 -2.32
N PRO A 38 35.18 -10.53 -1.64
CA PRO A 38 34.64 -10.44 -0.30
C PRO A 38 33.21 -10.97 -0.32
N PRO A 39 32.75 -11.68 0.71
CA PRO A 39 31.38 -12.13 0.79
C PRO A 39 30.47 -10.90 0.60
N PRO A 40 29.35 -11.03 -0.11
CA PRO A 40 28.40 -9.94 -0.21
C PRO A 40 28.06 -9.44 1.21
N PRO A 41 27.88 -8.13 1.39
CA PRO A 41 27.46 -7.62 2.69
C PRO A 41 26.22 -8.38 3.14
N PRO A 42 26.08 -8.67 4.45
CA PRO A 42 24.86 -9.31 4.95
C PRO A 42 23.65 -8.51 4.47
N PRO A 43 22.57 -9.16 4.06
CA PRO A 43 21.36 -8.45 3.62
C PRO A 43 20.98 -7.45 4.71
N THR A 44 20.81 -6.20 4.33
CA THR A 44 20.22 -5.18 5.22
C THR A 44 18.88 -5.73 5.67
N ALA A 45 18.66 -5.78 6.98
CA ALA A 45 17.41 -6.28 7.53
C ALA A 45 16.25 -5.49 6.93
N THR A 46 15.33 -6.20 6.29
CA THR A 46 14.19 -5.59 5.58
C THR A 46 13.18 -5.10 6.60
N SER A 47 12.67 -3.88 6.41
CA SER A 47 11.51 -3.33 7.13
C SER A 47 10.28 -3.33 6.23
N VAL A 48 9.08 -3.40 6.84
CA VAL A 48 7.80 -3.16 6.17
C VAL A 48 7.12 -2.02 6.93
N THR A 49 7.10 -0.84 6.33
CA THR A 49 6.70 0.42 6.99
C THR A 49 5.41 1.03 6.43
N THR A 50 4.80 0.39 5.45
CA THR A 50 3.58 0.86 4.78
C THR A 50 2.83 -0.32 4.17
N TYR A 51 1.56 -0.10 3.86
CA TYR A 51 0.72 -1.04 3.14
C TYR A 51 1.41 -1.50 1.83
N HIS A 52 1.35 -2.80 1.56
CA HIS A 52 1.81 -3.45 0.33
C HIS A 52 3.30 -3.14 0.01
N ASN A 53 4.12 -3.04 1.06
CA ASN A 53 5.58 -2.94 1.11
C ASN A 53 6.20 -1.59 0.67
N ASP A 54 5.60 -0.84 -0.24
CA ASP A 54 6.13 0.43 -0.75
C ASP A 54 5.02 1.41 -1.17
N ASN A 55 5.38 2.65 -1.44
CA ASN A 55 4.42 3.68 -1.84
C ASN A 55 3.87 3.49 -3.27
N ALA A 56 4.55 2.72 -4.12
CA ALA A 56 4.02 2.34 -5.43
C ALA A 56 2.97 1.21 -5.34
N ARG A 57 2.85 0.59 -4.15
CA ARG A 57 1.94 -0.52 -3.81
C ARG A 57 2.25 -1.79 -4.61
N THR A 58 3.54 -2.08 -4.81
CA THR A 58 3.95 -3.24 -5.61
C THR A 58 3.68 -4.59 -4.94
N GLY A 59 3.51 -4.63 -3.63
CA GLY A 59 3.24 -5.86 -2.87
C GLY A 59 4.40 -6.85 -2.85
N GLN A 60 5.64 -6.40 -3.18
CA GLN A 60 6.79 -7.30 -3.29
C GLN A 60 7.83 -7.05 -2.20
N ASN A 61 8.33 -8.12 -1.60
CA ASN A 61 9.56 -8.15 -0.81
C ASN A 61 10.65 -8.91 -1.60
N LEU A 62 11.58 -8.17 -2.19
CA LEU A 62 12.67 -8.74 -3.01
C LEU A 62 13.90 -9.17 -2.21
N SER A 63 13.87 -9.00 -0.89
CA SER A 63 14.98 -9.35 0.02
C SER A 63 14.73 -10.61 0.83
N GLU A 64 13.69 -11.38 0.50
CA GLU A 64 13.37 -12.63 1.19
C GLU A 64 14.31 -13.76 0.70
N THR A 65 15.17 -14.22 1.60
CA THR A 65 16.21 -15.21 1.28
C THR A 65 15.96 -16.57 1.93
N THR A 66 15.03 -16.64 2.88
CA THR A 66 14.76 -17.83 3.70
C THR A 66 13.65 -18.69 3.08
N LEU A 67 12.53 -18.08 2.71
CA LEU A 67 11.41 -18.76 2.08
C LEU A 67 11.66 -18.92 0.58
N THR A 68 11.59 -20.16 0.11
CA THR A 68 11.85 -20.51 -1.28
C THR A 68 10.78 -21.44 -1.82
N THR A 69 10.63 -21.53 -3.14
CA THR A 69 9.71 -22.48 -3.79
C THR A 69 10.05 -23.95 -3.49
N ALA A 70 11.25 -24.24 -2.99
CA ALA A 70 11.66 -25.60 -2.63
C ALA A 70 11.32 -25.97 -1.17
N ASN A 71 11.30 -25.00 -0.23
CA ASN A 71 11.12 -25.30 1.19
C ASN A 71 9.74 -24.91 1.75
N VAL A 72 8.96 -24.10 1.04
CA VAL A 72 7.57 -23.82 1.37
C VAL A 72 6.70 -24.98 0.90
N ASN A 73 6.43 -25.90 1.81
CA ASN A 73 5.63 -27.11 1.61
C ASN A 73 5.13 -27.62 2.97
N THR A 74 4.15 -28.52 2.99
CA THR A 74 3.52 -29.02 4.22
C THR A 74 4.44 -29.74 5.20
N THR A 75 5.62 -30.17 4.76
CA THR A 75 6.62 -30.84 5.63
C THR A 75 7.56 -29.86 6.31
N GLY A 76 8.00 -28.84 5.59
CA GLY A 76 9.03 -27.90 6.07
C GLY A 76 8.48 -26.55 6.54
N PHE A 77 7.23 -26.22 6.21
CA PHE A 77 6.60 -24.92 6.46
C PHE A 77 5.21 -25.09 7.08
N GLY A 78 4.81 -24.15 7.89
CA GLY A 78 3.47 -24.09 8.49
C GLY A 78 3.35 -23.06 9.59
N MET A 79 2.26 -23.12 10.36
CA MET A 79 2.01 -22.24 11.48
C MET A 79 3.03 -22.48 12.60
N LEU A 80 3.72 -21.42 13.00
CA LEU A 80 4.65 -21.45 14.14
C LEU A 80 3.92 -21.17 15.45
N PHE A 81 3.10 -20.11 15.47
CA PHE A 81 2.28 -19.71 16.61
C PHE A 81 1.20 -18.71 16.18
N VAL A 82 0.30 -18.40 17.09
CA VAL A 82 -0.69 -17.34 16.95
C VAL A 82 -0.40 -16.27 18.00
N ILE A 83 -0.40 -15.01 17.60
CA ILE A 83 -0.35 -13.84 18.47
C ILE A 83 -1.80 -13.42 18.73
N ALA A 84 -2.27 -13.49 19.97
CA ALA A 84 -3.59 -13.01 20.34
C ALA A 84 -3.61 -11.48 20.46
N ALA A 85 -4.68 -10.87 19.97
CA ALA A 85 -5.00 -9.45 20.14
C ALA A 85 -6.43 -9.30 20.68
N ASP A 86 -6.76 -8.12 21.20
CA ASP A 86 -8.05 -7.83 21.83
C ASP A 86 -9.20 -7.52 20.86
N GLY A 87 -8.90 -7.50 19.56
CA GLY A 87 -9.89 -7.20 18.53
C GLY A 87 -9.49 -7.74 17.16
N LYS A 88 -10.33 -7.47 16.20
CA LYS A 88 -10.13 -7.81 14.79
C LYS A 88 -8.93 -7.04 14.23
N VAL A 89 -8.11 -7.70 13.40
CA VAL A 89 -6.96 -7.09 12.74
C VAL A 89 -7.29 -6.93 11.26
N ASP A 90 -7.80 -5.77 10.88
CA ASP A 90 -8.05 -5.37 9.49
C ASP A 90 -6.79 -4.76 8.85
N ALA A 91 -6.06 -3.95 9.61
CA ALA A 91 -4.81 -3.34 9.18
C ALA A 91 -3.74 -4.37 8.84
N GLN A 92 -2.99 -4.18 7.75
CA GLN A 92 -1.79 -4.98 7.50
C GLN A 92 -0.78 -4.74 8.63
N PRO A 93 -0.24 -5.79 9.27
CA PRO A 93 0.86 -5.63 10.23
C PRO A 93 2.08 -4.95 9.60
N LEU A 94 2.84 -4.20 10.40
CA LEU A 94 4.09 -3.55 9.98
C LEU A 94 5.26 -4.14 10.76
N TYR A 95 6.50 -3.93 10.26
CA TYR A 95 7.67 -4.58 10.83
C TYR A 95 8.91 -3.68 10.78
N LEU A 96 9.61 -3.59 11.91
CA LEU A 96 10.96 -3.00 12.01
C LEU A 96 11.93 -3.97 12.67
N PRO A 97 13.10 -4.21 12.08
CA PRO A 97 14.12 -5.07 12.67
C PRO A 97 14.99 -4.33 13.68
N GLY A 98 15.45 -5.05 14.71
CA GLY A 98 16.55 -4.64 15.59
C GLY A 98 16.27 -3.44 16.48
N LEU A 99 15.03 -3.12 16.81
CA LEU A 99 14.68 -2.04 17.73
C LEU A 99 15.10 -2.38 19.16
N SER A 100 15.67 -1.40 19.88
CA SER A 100 16.06 -1.56 21.28
C SER A 100 14.87 -1.26 22.21
N VAL A 101 14.13 -2.29 22.61
CA VAL A 101 13.01 -2.16 23.55
C VAL A 101 13.45 -2.71 24.91
N GLY A 102 13.31 -1.92 25.96
CA GLY A 102 13.76 -2.33 27.31
C GLY A 102 15.26 -2.66 27.41
N GLY A 103 16.09 -2.13 26.50
CA GLY A 103 17.53 -2.38 26.46
C GLY A 103 17.95 -3.67 25.72
N THR A 104 17.00 -4.39 25.12
CA THR A 104 17.23 -5.59 24.30
C THR A 104 16.82 -5.31 22.86
N ALA A 105 17.60 -5.83 21.90
CA ALA A 105 17.25 -5.73 20.48
C ALA A 105 16.16 -6.74 20.12
N HIS A 106 15.08 -6.27 19.52
CA HIS A 106 13.94 -7.06 19.06
C HIS A 106 13.63 -6.76 17.59
N ASN A 107 13.19 -7.76 16.87
CA ASN A 107 12.44 -7.57 15.64
C ASN A 107 11.00 -7.28 16.04
N VAL A 108 10.46 -6.10 15.72
CA VAL A 108 9.16 -5.67 16.24
C VAL A 108 8.09 -5.75 15.16
N LEU A 109 7.01 -6.46 15.47
CA LEU A 109 5.77 -6.52 14.72
C LEU A 109 4.77 -5.54 15.33
N PHE A 110 4.29 -4.60 14.52
CA PHE A 110 3.26 -3.63 14.92
C PHE A 110 1.89 -4.12 14.45
N VAL A 111 0.94 -4.15 15.36
CA VAL A 111 -0.42 -4.62 15.13
C VAL A 111 -1.40 -3.60 15.69
N ALA A 112 -2.41 -3.23 14.90
CA ALA A 112 -3.51 -2.38 15.34
C ALA A 112 -4.84 -3.15 15.20
N THR A 113 -5.80 -2.86 16.08
CA THR A 113 -7.05 -3.60 16.15
C THR A 113 -8.29 -2.70 16.07
N GLU A 114 -9.39 -3.27 15.65
CA GLU A 114 -10.70 -2.60 15.70
C GLU A 114 -11.17 -2.31 17.13
N HIS A 115 -10.53 -2.90 18.15
CA HIS A 115 -10.74 -2.51 19.56
C HIS A 115 -10.03 -1.20 19.95
N GLY A 116 -9.29 -0.59 18.99
CA GLY A 116 -8.53 0.65 19.22
C GLY A 116 -7.25 0.44 20.01
N SER A 117 -6.70 -0.76 20.01
CA SER A 117 -5.40 -1.07 20.59
C SER A 117 -4.29 -1.09 19.54
N VAL A 118 -3.11 -0.61 19.92
CA VAL A 118 -1.87 -0.71 19.13
C VAL A 118 -0.83 -1.45 19.95
N TYR A 119 -0.20 -2.43 19.31
CA TYR A 119 0.79 -3.32 19.93
C TYR A 119 2.14 -3.25 19.23
N GLY A 120 3.21 -3.38 20.02
CA GLY A 120 4.50 -3.86 19.56
C GLY A 120 4.73 -5.27 20.12
N PHE A 121 4.86 -6.25 19.23
CA PHE A 121 5.21 -7.63 19.59
C PHE A 121 6.64 -7.95 19.15
N ASP A 122 7.34 -8.78 19.91
CA ASP A 122 8.54 -9.44 19.41
C ASP A 122 8.12 -10.41 18.28
N ALA A 123 8.57 -10.13 17.07
CA ALA A 123 8.18 -10.86 15.86
C ALA A 123 8.72 -12.30 15.82
N ASP A 124 9.71 -12.63 16.65
CA ASP A 124 10.34 -13.94 16.69
C ASP A 124 9.67 -14.89 17.69
N SER A 125 9.16 -14.34 18.79
CA SER A 125 8.52 -15.11 19.87
C SER A 125 7.01 -14.89 20.04
N GLY A 126 6.47 -13.80 19.46
CA GLY A 126 5.09 -13.36 19.71
C GLY A 126 4.89 -12.69 21.07
N THR A 127 5.96 -12.43 21.82
CA THR A 127 5.86 -11.79 23.14
C THR A 127 5.46 -10.32 22.98
N GLN A 128 4.45 -9.89 23.74
CA GLN A 128 4.06 -8.48 23.78
C GLN A 128 5.16 -7.65 24.46
N LEU A 129 5.65 -6.64 23.75
CA LEU A 129 6.65 -5.68 24.24
C LEU A 129 5.96 -4.47 24.86
N TRP A 130 4.93 -3.95 24.19
CA TRP A 130 4.08 -2.87 24.68
C TRP A 130 2.70 -2.93 24.03
N GLN A 131 1.73 -2.26 24.66
CA GLN A 131 0.38 -2.04 24.17
C GLN A 131 -0.11 -0.68 24.66
N VAL A 132 -0.82 0.03 23.79
CA VAL A 132 -1.51 1.27 24.14
C VAL A 132 -2.91 1.27 23.56
N SER A 133 -3.83 1.98 24.22
CA SER A 133 -5.16 2.25 23.69
C SER A 133 -5.17 3.63 23.02
N THR A 134 -5.85 3.74 21.89
CA THR A 134 -6.10 5.02 21.19
C THR A 134 -7.33 5.75 21.76
N MET A 135 -8.07 5.11 22.67
CA MET A 135 -9.29 5.67 23.27
C MET A 135 -8.96 6.70 24.35
N ALA A 136 -9.63 7.84 24.32
CA ALA A 136 -9.61 8.76 25.45
C ALA A 136 -10.43 8.20 26.64
N ALA A 137 -10.22 8.76 27.82
CA ALA A 137 -10.91 8.28 29.01
C ALA A 137 -12.44 8.39 28.90
N GLY A 138 -13.15 7.28 29.00
CA GLY A 138 -14.61 7.18 28.89
C GLY A 138 -15.14 6.97 27.48
N GLU A 139 -14.26 6.81 26.50
CA GLU A 139 -14.61 6.40 25.14
C GLU A 139 -14.61 4.87 24.98
N THR A 140 -15.27 4.43 23.93
CA THR A 140 -15.25 3.07 23.40
C THR A 140 -14.86 3.09 21.93
N PRO A 141 -14.46 1.97 21.32
CA PRO A 141 -14.48 1.86 19.87
C PRO A 141 -15.84 2.29 19.32
N SER A 142 -15.89 2.78 18.09
CA SER A 142 -17.15 3.12 17.43
C SER A 142 -18.01 1.88 17.23
N ASP A 143 -19.32 2.04 17.17
CA ASP A 143 -20.21 1.02 16.62
C ASP A 143 -20.07 0.94 15.07
N ASP A 144 -20.68 -0.08 14.48
CA ASP A 144 -20.61 -0.35 13.04
C ASP A 144 -21.59 0.50 12.18
N HIS A 145 -22.27 1.45 12.78
CA HIS A 145 -23.26 2.33 12.13
C HIS A 145 -24.39 1.60 11.39
N GLY A 146 -24.66 0.32 11.75
CA GLY A 146 -25.59 -0.54 11.02
C GLY A 146 -25.08 -1.01 9.66
N CYS A 147 -23.77 -0.90 9.45
CA CYS A 147 -23.04 -1.37 8.27
C CYS A 147 -22.16 -2.55 8.68
N ASP A 148 -22.40 -3.73 8.11
CA ASP A 148 -21.69 -4.96 8.49
C ASP A 148 -20.29 -5.12 7.85
N GLN A 149 -19.77 -4.06 7.23
CA GLN A 149 -18.47 -4.11 6.55
C GLN A 149 -17.29 -4.13 7.53
N VAL A 150 -17.36 -3.35 8.62
CA VAL A 150 -16.45 -3.42 9.76
C VAL A 150 -17.29 -3.58 11.02
N THR A 151 -17.28 -4.78 11.61
CA THR A 151 -18.17 -5.16 12.72
C THR A 151 -17.45 -6.13 13.67
N PRO A 152 -17.75 -6.20 14.97
CA PRO A 152 -18.83 -5.50 15.69
C PRO A 152 -18.49 -4.09 16.16
N GLU A 153 -17.26 -3.63 15.97
CA GLU A 153 -16.74 -2.35 16.43
C GLU A 153 -15.73 -1.80 15.44
N ILE A 154 -15.49 -0.49 15.46
CA ILE A 154 -14.53 0.21 14.60
C ILE A 154 -13.56 0.98 15.50
N GLY A 155 -12.27 0.68 15.34
CA GLY A 155 -11.17 1.34 16.04
C GLY A 155 -10.08 1.78 15.06
N VAL A 156 -9.11 0.90 14.76
CA VAL A 156 -8.06 1.14 13.75
C VAL A 156 -8.26 0.15 12.61
N THR A 157 -8.90 0.62 11.54
CA THR A 157 -9.19 -0.17 10.34
C THR A 157 -8.07 -0.08 9.31
N SER A 158 -7.56 1.13 9.09
CA SER A 158 -6.56 1.42 8.06
C SER A 158 -5.16 0.93 8.45
N THR A 159 -4.39 0.48 7.46
CA THR A 159 -2.97 0.16 7.66
C THR A 159 -2.18 1.43 8.01
N PRO A 160 -1.46 1.45 9.15
CA PRO A 160 -0.60 2.55 9.54
C PRO A 160 0.58 2.78 8.58
N VAL A 161 1.35 3.85 8.81
CA VAL A 161 2.67 4.07 8.20
C VAL A 161 3.71 4.35 9.26
N ILE A 162 4.96 3.95 9.01
CA ILE A 162 6.08 4.20 9.91
C ILE A 162 7.14 5.05 9.20
N ASP A 163 7.56 6.14 9.83
CA ASP A 163 8.85 6.75 9.56
C ASP A 163 9.87 6.33 10.64
N ALA A 164 10.78 5.45 10.25
CA ALA A 164 11.84 4.97 11.16
C ALA A 164 12.86 6.05 11.54
N LYS A 165 12.76 7.27 10.99
CA LYS A 165 13.67 8.39 11.25
C LYS A 165 12.99 9.56 11.96
N SER A 166 11.67 9.58 12.04
CA SER A 166 10.89 10.59 12.76
C SER A 166 10.95 10.34 14.27
N GLY A 167 10.81 11.37 15.09
CA GLY A 167 10.89 11.27 16.53
C GLY A 167 12.26 10.76 17.04
N PRO A 168 12.35 10.39 18.31
CA PRO A 168 13.60 9.89 18.90
C PRO A 168 13.98 8.46 18.49
N HIS A 169 13.00 7.62 18.12
CA HIS A 169 13.23 6.19 17.84
C HIS A 169 12.56 5.69 16.56
N GLY A 170 11.84 6.54 15.86
CA GLY A 170 10.89 6.23 14.79
C GLY A 170 9.45 6.38 15.27
N THR A 171 8.56 6.76 14.37
CA THR A 171 7.15 7.05 14.68
C THR A 171 6.21 6.24 13.79
N ILE A 172 5.19 5.63 14.39
CA ILE A 172 4.07 5.02 13.67
C ILE A 172 2.87 5.98 13.69
N TYR A 173 2.31 6.26 12.52
CA TYR A 173 1.13 7.11 12.33
C TYR A 173 -0.07 6.23 11.98
N LEU A 174 -1.20 6.48 12.64
CA LEU A 174 -2.45 5.75 12.40
C LEU A 174 -3.67 6.62 12.69
N ILE A 175 -4.80 6.25 12.11
CA ILE A 175 -6.11 6.82 12.42
C ILE A 175 -6.88 5.85 13.30
N ALA A 176 -7.53 6.37 14.33
CA ALA A 176 -8.45 5.61 15.16
C ALA A 176 -9.81 6.30 15.25
N MET A 177 -10.87 5.49 15.19
CA MET A 177 -12.24 5.91 15.40
C MET A 177 -12.72 5.52 16.79
N SER A 178 -13.45 6.42 17.46
CA SER A 178 -14.03 6.17 18.77
C SER A 178 -15.39 6.87 18.94
N LYS A 179 -16.09 6.52 20.02
CA LYS A 179 -17.37 7.12 20.42
C LYS A 179 -17.33 7.47 21.90
N ASP A 180 -17.71 8.70 22.23
CA ASP A 180 -17.79 9.13 23.64
C ASP A 180 -19.10 8.71 24.32
N GLY A 181 -19.15 8.87 25.66
CA GLY A 181 -20.33 8.54 26.45
C GLY A 181 -21.58 9.40 26.17
N SER A 182 -21.45 10.46 25.38
CA SER A 182 -22.56 11.28 24.90
C SER A 182 -23.04 10.90 23.50
N GLY A 183 -22.34 9.95 22.85
CA GLY A 183 -22.66 9.46 21.53
C GLY A 183 -22.01 10.23 20.39
N HIS A 184 -21.02 11.11 20.65
CA HIS A 184 -20.27 11.77 19.60
C HIS A 184 -19.15 10.85 19.10
N TYR A 185 -18.93 10.89 17.78
CA TYR A 185 -17.87 10.16 17.11
C TYR A 185 -16.63 11.01 16.98
N HIS A 186 -15.48 10.36 17.07
CA HIS A 186 -14.17 10.97 16.95
C HIS A 186 -13.32 10.18 15.94
N GLN A 187 -12.59 10.90 15.12
CA GLN A 187 -11.53 10.36 14.27
C GLN A 187 -10.25 11.08 14.64
N ARG A 188 -9.18 10.35 14.99
CA ARG A 188 -7.92 10.96 15.46
C ARG A 188 -6.72 10.37 14.77
N LEU A 189 -5.83 11.27 14.34
CA LEU A 189 -4.48 10.91 13.92
C LEU A 189 -3.58 10.80 15.16
N HIS A 190 -3.05 9.62 15.37
CA HIS A 190 -2.06 9.30 16.38
C HIS A 190 -0.67 9.26 15.76
N ALA A 191 0.35 9.65 16.53
CA ALA A 191 1.76 9.49 16.23
C ALA A 191 2.41 8.83 17.44
N LEU A 192 2.79 7.57 17.33
CA LEU A 192 3.30 6.80 18.46
C LEU A 192 4.77 6.44 18.27
N ASP A 193 5.56 6.61 19.32
CA ASP A 193 6.95 6.14 19.39
C ASP A 193 7.00 4.61 19.24
N VAL A 194 7.81 4.12 18.30
CA VAL A 194 7.83 2.68 17.93
C VAL A 194 8.36 1.75 19.02
N ILE A 195 9.08 2.26 20.03
CA ILE A 195 9.62 1.41 21.11
C ILE A 195 8.78 1.43 22.39
N SER A 196 7.89 2.41 22.55
CA SER A 196 7.09 2.58 23.79
C SER A 196 5.60 2.72 23.56
N GLY A 197 5.14 3.02 22.35
CA GLY A 197 3.76 3.38 22.06
C GLY A 197 3.32 4.73 22.59
N ALA A 198 4.23 5.55 23.13
CA ALA A 198 3.88 6.86 23.67
C ALA A 198 3.52 7.84 22.54
N GLU A 199 2.53 8.71 22.80
CA GLU A 199 2.16 9.78 21.86
C GLU A 199 3.31 10.79 21.66
N GLU A 200 3.53 11.15 20.41
CA GLU A 200 4.53 12.13 19.99
C GLU A 200 3.88 13.36 19.36
N PHE A 201 4.66 14.40 19.12
CA PHE A 201 4.27 15.66 18.44
C PHE A 201 3.01 16.32 18.98
N GLY A 202 2.66 16.08 20.25
CA GLY A 202 1.44 16.61 20.88
C GLY A 202 0.16 15.95 20.42
N GLY A 203 0.25 14.73 19.89
CA GLY A 203 -0.91 13.88 19.53
C GLY A 203 -1.76 13.43 20.73
N PRO A 204 -2.92 12.81 20.46
CA PRO A 204 -3.52 12.66 19.14
C PRO A 204 -4.12 13.95 18.60
N LYS A 205 -4.30 14.01 17.25
CA LYS A 205 -4.88 15.15 16.56
C LYS A 205 -6.30 14.80 16.06
N GLU A 206 -7.30 15.55 16.54
CA GLU A 206 -8.68 15.42 16.05
C GLU A 206 -8.77 15.79 14.56
N ILE A 207 -9.42 14.93 13.76
CA ILE A 207 -9.64 15.14 12.34
C ILE A 207 -10.84 16.05 12.13
N GLN A 208 -10.61 17.18 11.50
CA GLN A 208 -11.63 18.14 11.13
C GLN A 208 -11.26 18.74 9.78
N ALA A 209 -12.25 18.91 8.91
CA ALA A 209 -12.04 19.54 7.62
C ALA A 209 -13.30 20.26 7.14
N SER A 210 -13.08 21.28 6.30
CA SER A 210 -14.11 21.89 5.48
C SER A 210 -13.51 22.22 4.11
N TYR A 211 -14.32 22.16 3.07
CA TYR A 211 -13.90 22.44 1.70
C TYR A 211 -14.99 23.23 0.98
N PRO A 212 -14.65 24.23 0.14
CA PRO A 212 -15.66 25.00 -0.61
C PRO A 212 -16.52 24.09 -1.49
N GLY A 213 -17.83 24.16 -1.33
CA GLY A 213 -18.76 23.33 -2.10
C GLY A 213 -20.19 23.37 -1.56
N THR A 214 -21.10 22.79 -2.34
CA THR A 214 -22.54 22.74 -2.07
C THR A 214 -23.09 21.31 -2.04
N GLY A 215 -22.20 20.32 -2.08
CA GLY A 215 -22.55 18.90 -2.06
C GLY A 215 -23.11 18.41 -0.73
N ASP A 216 -23.16 17.10 -0.58
CA ASP A 216 -23.66 16.46 0.64
C ASP A 216 -22.92 16.96 1.89
N ASN A 217 -23.65 17.12 2.98
CA ASN A 217 -23.18 17.66 4.26
C ASN A 217 -22.60 19.09 4.17
N SER A 218 -23.10 19.91 3.23
CA SER A 218 -22.66 21.30 3.10
C SER A 218 -23.42 22.27 4.02
N SER A 219 -22.69 23.25 4.53
CA SER A 219 -23.24 24.37 5.30
C SER A 219 -22.45 25.65 5.04
N GLY A 220 -23.12 26.75 4.79
CA GLY A 220 -22.48 28.04 4.57
C GLY A 220 -21.56 28.10 3.34
N GLY A 221 -21.80 27.28 2.31
CA GLY A 221 -20.99 27.22 1.09
C GLY A 221 -19.73 26.35 1.22
N ASN A 222 -19.65 25.50 2.25
CA ASN A 222 -18.59 24.51 2.42
C ASN A 222 -19.21 23.15 2.72
N VAL A 223 -18.66 22.09 2.17
CA VAL A 223 -18.85 20.71 2.66
C VAL A 223 -18.05 20.53 3.93
N ILE A 224 -18.61 19.79 4.89
CA ILE A 224 -18.05 19.64 6.24
C ILE A 224 -17.76 18.16 6.46
N PHE A 225 -16.55 17.84 6.92
CA PHE A 225 -16.18 16.48 7.34
C PHE A 225 -16.97 16.09 8.60
N ASP A 226 -17.64 14.96 8.54
CA ASP A 226 -18.38 14.39 9.67
C ASP A 226 -17.67 13.12 10.15
N PRO A 227 -17.06 13.10 11.35
CA PRO A 227 -16.35 11.93 11.86
C PRO A 227 -17.25 10.72 12.09
N GLY A 228 -18.57 10.91 12.26
CA GLY A 228 -19.52 9.81 12.38
C GLY A 228 -19.99 9.24 11.04
N GLN A 229 -19.75 9.94 9.95
CA GLN A 229 -20.17 9.55 8.60
C GLN A 229 -19.04 8.92 7.79
N GLN A 230 -17.80 9.24 8.13
CA GLN A 230 -16.61 8.81 7.40
C GLN A 230 -15.86 7.70 8.16
N VAL A 231 -15.23 6.81 7.42
CA VAL A 231 -14.32 5.79 7.97
C VAL A 231 -12.99 5.82 7.21
N GLU A 232 -11.86 5.83 7.95
CA GLU A 232 -10.54 5.68 7.35
C GLU A 232 -10.30 4.22 7.03
N ARG A 233 -10.71 3.79 5.85
CA ARG A 233 -10.52 2.41 5.42
C ARG A 233 -9.22 2.20 4.65
N PRO A 234 -8.81 3.09 3.73
CA PRO A 234 -7.55 2.94 3.00
C PRO A 234 -6.35 3.09 3.90
N GLY A 235 -5.31 2.27 3.65
CA GLY A 235 -4.03 2.42 4.33
C GLY A 235 -3.44 3.81 4.12
N LEU A 236 -2.81 4.35 5.16
CA LEU A 236 -2.18 5.67 5.12
C LEU A 236 -1.04 5.70 4.11
N LEU A 237 -0.71 6.91 3.64
CA LEU A 237 0.45 7.16 2.80
C LEU A 237 1.36 8.21 3.45
N LEU A 238 2.62 7.85 3.69
CA LEU A 238 3.64 8.81 4.11
C LEU A 238 4.48 9.20 2.89
N LEU A 239 4.46 10.48 2.53
CA LEU A 239 5.15 11.00 1.35
C LEU A 239 5.67 12.41 1.59
N ASN A 240 6.99 12.61 1.43
CA ASN A 240 7.65 13.92 1.53
C ASN A 240 7.34 14.70 2.83
N GLY A 241 7.31 14.00 3.97
CA GLY A 241 7.07 14.62 5.27
C GLY A 241 5.60 14.96 5.55
N VAL A 242 4.69 14.31 4.84
CA VAL A 242 3.23 14.45 5.02
C VAL A 242 2.58 13.08 5.12
N VAL A 243 1.78 12.88 6.15
CA VAL A 243 0.88 11.74 6.31
C VAL A 243 -0.43 12.06 5.62
N TYR A 244 -0.77 11.30 4.58
CA TYR A 244 -2.04 11.43 3.84
C TYR A 244 -3.03 10.39 4.31
N THR A 245 -4.27 10.85 4.52
CA THR A 245 -5.45 10.07 4.89
C THR A 245 -6.52 10.20 3.82
N SER A 246 -7.24 9.12 3.52
CA SER A 246 -8.31 9.09 2.53
C SER A 246 -9.52 8.34 3.09
N TRP A 247 -10.73 8.79 2.77
CA TRP A 247 -11.89 8.48 3.58
C TRP A 247 -12.99 7.81 2.77
N GLY A 248 -13.47 6.68 3.28
CA GLY A 248 -14.68 5.99 2.87
C GLY A 248 -15.90 6.44 3.65
N SER A 249 -17.01 5.74 3.43
CA SER A 249 -18.25 5.91 4.20
C SER A 249 -18.70 4.57 4.77
N HIS A 250 -19.82 4.57 5.51
CA HIS A 250 -20.45 3.37 6.04
C HIS A 250 -21.54 2.89 5.07
N CYS A 251 -21.25 1.86 4.23
CA CYS A 251 -22.20 1.23 3.29
C CYS A 251 -22.98 2.24 2.43
N ASP A 252 -22.32 3.27 1.93
CA ASP A 252 -22.89 4.34 1.11
C ASP A 252 -24.10 5.04 1.73
N ILE A 253 -24.20 5.03 3.06
CA ILE A 253 -25.24 5.76 3.79
C ILE A 253 -24.92 7.25 3.70
N ARG A 254 -25.70 7.99 2.94
CA ARG A 254 -25.58 9.45 2.77
C ARG A 254 -26.09 10.22 4.01
N PRO A 255 -25.62 11.50 4.23
CA PRO A 255 -24.85 12.35 3.31
C PRO A 255 -23.33 12.21 3.47
N TYR A 256 -22.57 12.11 2.38
CA TYR A 256 -21.11 12.16 2.39
C TYR A 256 -20.52 12.60 1.05
N THR A 257 -19.24 12.99 1.06
CA THR A 257 -18.42 13.35 -0.10
C THR A 257 -17.01 12.76 0.06
N GLY A 258 -16.20 12.70 -1.00
CA GLY A 258 -14.88 12.10 -1.01
C GLY A 258 -13.79 13.02 -0.46
N TRP A 259 -13.04 12.57 0.55
CA TRP A 259 -12.01 13.34 1.24
C TRP A 259 -10.62 12.72 1.11
N LEU A 260 -9.62 13.58 0.85
CA LEU A 260 -8.20 13.29 1.01
C LEU A 260 -7.57 14.43 1.80
N MET A 261 -6.81 14.12 2.87
CA MET A 261 -6.21 15.13 3.74
C MET A 261 -4.75 14.84 3.96
N GLY A 262 -3.95 15.88 4.21
CA GLY A 262 -2.53 15.74 4.52
C GLY A 262 -2.16 16.44 5.82
N TYR A 263 -1.33 15.77 6.62
CA TYR A 263 -0.86 16.23 7.92
C TYR A 263 0.67 16.22 7.96
N ASP A 264 1.27 17.29 8.45
CA ASP A 264 2.72 17.35 8.64
C ASP A 264 3.16 16.33 9.68
N GLU A 265 4.11 15.47 9.33
CA GLU A 265 4.52 14.33 10.17
C GLU A 265 5.13 14.73 11.52
N ASN A 266 5.72 15.93 11.64
CA ASN A 266 6.41 16.38 12.86
C ASN A 266 5.55 17.25 13.78
N THR A 267 4.38 17.69 13.32
CA THR A 267 3.53 18.62 14.08
C THR A 267 2.08 18.17 14.14
N LEU A 268 1.70 17.18 13.34
CA LEU A 268 0.32 16.72 13.11
C LEU A 268 -0.65 17.84 12.67
N ALA A 269 -0.10 18.98 12.23
CA ALA A 269 -0.92 20.06 11.68
C ALA A 269 -1.46 19.66 10.31
N GLN A 270 -2.76 19.86 10.08
CA GLN A 270 -3.34 19.70 8.75
C GLN A 270 -2.74 20.74 7.80
N VAL A 271 -2.09 20.29 6.73
CA VAL A 271 -1.41 21.16 5.75
C VAL A 271 -2.18 21.27 4.45
N THR A 272 -3.08 20.33 4.16
CA THR A 272 -3.85 20.32 2.92
C THR A 272 -5.12 19.50 3.06
N VAL A 273 -6.13 19.86 2.29
CA VAL A 273 -7.42 19.16 2.17
C VAL A 273 -7.85 19.19 0.71
N LEU A 274 -8.35 18.09 0.21
CA LEU A 274 -9.02 17.95 -1.08
C LEU A 274 -10.36 17.25 -0.86
N ASN A 275 -11.40 17.74 -1.52
CA ASN A 275 -12.65 17.02 -1.68
C ASN A 275 -12.88 16.77 -3.17
N VAL A 276 -13.22 15.55 -3.56
CA VAL A 276 -13.31 15.14 -4.98
C VAL A 276 -14.75 15.13 -5.50
N THR A 277 -15.75 15.38 -4.63
CA THR A 277 -17.17 15.55 -5.00
C THR A 277 -17.80 16.73 -4.26
N PRO A 278 -17.16 17.94 -4.30
CA PRO A 278 -17.54 19.04 -3.42
C PRO A 278 -18.90 19.65 -3.73
N ASN A 279 -19.44 19.45 -4.94
CA ASN A 279 -20.74 19.98 -5.35
C ASN A 279 -21.77 18.87 -5.64
N GLY A 280 -21.38 17.63 -5.39
CA GLY A 280 -22.17 16.43 -5.57
C GLY A 280 -22.35 15.62 -4.29
N ASN A 281 -22.25 14.32 -4.41
CA ASN A 281 -22.39 13.35 -3.32
C ASN A 281 -21.53 12.12 -3.60
N GLU A 282 -21.29 11.33 -2.53
CA GLU A 282 -20.52 10.09 -2.62
C GLU A 282 -19.10 10.34 -3.15
N GLY A 283 -18.50 9.45 -3.96
CA GLY A 283 -17.15 9.63 -4.49
C GLY A 283 -16.09 9.47 -3.40
N SER A 284 -16.19 8.42 -2.61
CA SER A 284 -15.31 8.17 -1.47
C SER A 284 -14.10 7.28 -1.84
N PHE A 285 -13.05 7.36 -1.04
CA PHE A 285 -11.91 6.47 -1.13
C PHE A 285 -12.05 5.36 -0.10
N TRP A 286 -12.53 4.19 -0.49
CA TRP A 286 -12.57 3.05 0.43
C TRP A 286 -11.61 1.92 0.05
N MET A 287 -11.33 1.71 -1.21
CA MET A 287 -10.29 0.86 -1.81
C MET A 287 -10.08 -0.50 -1.11
N SER A 288 -11.07 -1.00 -0.37
CA SER A 288 -11.01 -2.27 0.38
C SER A 288 -9.78 -2.44 1.29
N GLY A 289 -9.34 -1.34 1.92
CA GLY A 289 -8.14 -1.33 2.77
C GLY A 289 -6.82 -1.16 2.01
N ALA A 290 -6.84 -1.09 0.68
CA ALA A 290 -5.68 -0.68 -0.10
C ALA A 290 -5.36 0.80 0.18
N GLY A 291 -4.06 1.15 0.18
CA GLY A 291 -3.65 2.55 0.34
C GLY A 291 -3.48 3.25 -1.01
N PRO A 292 -3.63 4.58 -1.10
CA PRO A 292 -3.25 5.34 -2.28
C PRO A 292 -1.81 5.04 -2.68
N ALA A 293 -1.55 4.86 -3.99
CA ALA A 293 -0.21 4.68 -4.50
C ALA A 293 0.47 6.02 -4.79
N ALA A 294 1.80 6.06 -4.80
CA ALA A 294 2.54 7.25 -5.18
C ALA A 294 3.73 6.94 -6.08
N ASP A 295 4.04 7.89 -6.97
CA ASP A 295 5.24 7.84 -7.80
C ASP A 295 6.44 8.58 -7.16
N ALA A 296 7.62 8.41 -7.75
CA ALA A 296 8.84 9.06 -7.29
C ALA A 296 8.83 10.60 -7.46
N SER A 297 7.91 11.14 -8.27
CA SER A 297 7.72 12.57 -8.47
C SER A 297 6.81 13.19 -7.41
N GLY A 298 6.21 12.37 -6.54
CA GLY A 298 5.34 12.82 -5.47
C GLY A 298 3.88 12.97 -5.89
N ASN A 299 3.44 12.38 -7.00
CA ASN A 299 2.03 12.32 -7.34
C ASN A 299 1.38 11.10 -6.67
N ILE A 300 0.16 11.29 -6.19
CA ILE A 300 -0.70 10.25 -5.62
C ILE A 300 -1.63 9.73 -6.71
N TYR A 301 -1.84 8.41 -6.71
CA TYR A 301 -2.77 7.71 -7.59
C TYR A 301 -3.78 6.95 -6.72
N ALA A 302 -5.07 7.23 -6.91
CA ALA A 302 -6.14 6.63 -6.14
C ALA A 302 -7.35 6.31 -7.04
N LEU A 303 -8.09 5.28 -6.66
CA LEU A 303 -9.35 4.91 -7.29
C LEU A 303 -10.48 5.47 -6.43
N ASP A 304 -11.30 6.32 -7.02
CA ASP A 304 -12.47 6.90 -6.39
C ASP A 304 -13.70 6.00 -6.62
N ALA A 305 -14.58 5.95 -5.65
CA ALA A 305 -15.79 5.12 -5.70
C ALA A 305 -16.97 5.84 -6.34
N ASN A 306 -18.09 5.12 -6.46
CA ASN A 306 -19.35 5.66 -6.95
C ASN A 306 -19.65 7.05 -6.37
N GLY A 307 -20.09 7.96 -7.23
CA GLY A 307 -20.41 9.32 -6.83
C GLY A 307 -20.75 10.21 -8.00
N THR A 308 -21.01 11.46 -7.70
CA THR A 308 -21.27 12.45 -8.74
C THR A 308 -20.02 12.67 -9.60
N PHE A 309 -20.16 12.43 -10.89
CA PHE A 309 -19.23 12.90 -11.91
C PHE A 309 -19.86 14.01 -12.73
N ASP A 310 -19.24 15.21 -12.77
CA ASP A 310 -19.72 16.29 -13.62
C ASP A 310 -19.19 16.13 -15.05
N GLY A 311 -20.04 15.59 -15.93
CA GLY A 311 -19.74 15.42 -17.35
C GLY A 311 -19.62 16.72 -18.15
N THR A 312 -19.91 17.89 -17.53
CA THR A 312 -19.68 19.21 -18.15
C THR A 312 -18.22 19.61 -17.92
N LEU A 313 -17.41 19.52 -18.97
CA LEU A 313 -15.99 19.78 -18.87
C LEU A 313 -15.62 21.23 -19.16
N ASN A 314 -14.64 21.75 -18.43
CA ASN A 314 -14.02 23.05 -18.71
C ASN A 314 -13.06 22.97 -19.95
N GLY A 315 -12.47 24.10 -20.33
CA GLY A 315 -11.59 24.17 -21.50
C GLY A 315 -10.30 23.34 -21.43
N GLN A 316 -9.97 22.78 -20.25
CA GLN A 316 -8.82 21.89 -20.04
C GLN A 316 -9.26 20.43 -19.90
N GLY A 317 -10.54 20.12 -20.04
CA GLY A 317 -11.09 18.77 -19.95
C GLY A 317 -11.28 18.25 -18.52
N PHE A 318 -11.43 19.14 -17.53
CA PHE A 318 -11.78 18.78 -16.15
C PHE A 318 -13.25 19.06 -15.85
N PRO A 319 -13.90 18.27 -14.97
CA PRO A 319 -15.25 18.57 -14.47
C PRO A 319 -15.40 20.01 -14.00
N SER A 320 -16.40 20.73 -14.51
CA SER A 320 -16.59 22.16 -14.23
C SER A 320 -16.96 22.45 -12.79
N GLN A 321 -17.56 21.47 -12.10
CA GLN A 321 -17.93 21.52 -10.69
C GLN A 321 -16.90 20.82 -9.79
N SER A 322 -15.81 20.28 -10.34
CA SER A 322 -14.79 19.52 -9.62
C SER A 322 -15.31 18.24 -8.94
N ASP A 323 -16.37 17.64 -9.48
CA ASP A 323 -16.92 16.36 -9.02
C ASP A 323 -16.37 15.21 -9.91
N PHE A 324 -15.62 14.28 -9.30
CA PHE A 324 -14.84 13.24 -9.98
C PHE A 324 -15.28 11.81 -9.63
N GLY A 325 -16.47 11.60 -9.09
CA GLY A 325 -16.91 10.28 -8.62
C GLY A 325 -16.69 9.18 -9.65
N ASN A 326 -16.15 8.06 -9.20
CA ASN A 326 -15.79 6.84 -9.95
C ASN A 326 -14.54 6.94 -10.85
N ALA A 327 -13.65 7.87 -10.60
CA ALA A 327 -12.48 8.15 -11.43
C ALA A 327 -11.18 7.48 -10.93
N PHE A 328 -10.26 7.21 -11.85
CA PHE A 328 -8.85 6.98 -11.55
C PHE A 328 -8.16 8.34 -11.49
N LEU A 329 -7.70 8.76 -10.32
CA LEU A 329 -7.19 10.10 -10.08
C LEU A 329 -5.67 10.15 -10.02
N LYS A 330 -5.08 11.21 -10.62
CA LYS A 330 -3.72 11.66 -10.37
C LYS A 330 -3.77 12.95 -9.59
N ILE A 331 -3.23 12.95 -8.37
CA ILE A 331 -3.28 14.06 -7.43
C ILE A 331 -1.86 14.54 -7.15
N SER A 332 -1.56 15.79 -7.47
CA SER A 332 -0.27 16.43 -7.15
C SER A 332 -0.20 16.75 -5.66
N THR A 333 1.00 16.63 -5.08
CA THR A 333 1.33 17.08 -3.73
C THR A 333 2.29 18.27 -3.73
N THR A 334 2.41 18.97 -4.85
CA THR A 334 3.35 20.08 -5.02
C THR A 334 3.14 21.16 -3.94
N ASN A 335 4.22 21.58 -3.28
CA ASN A 335 4.18 22.55 -2.17
C ASN A 335 3.28 22.10 -1.00
N LYS A 336 3.15 20.79 -0.77
CA LYS A 336 2.22 20.21 0.21
C LYS A 336 0.75 20.59 -0.04
N GLN A 337 0.36 20.87 -1.29
CA GLN A 337 -1.02 21.16 -1.68
C GLN A 337 -1.55 20.05 -2.56
N LEU A 338 -2.73 19.54 -2.23
CA LEU A 338 -3.44 18.53 -3.02
C LEU A 338 -4.22 19.20 -4.15
N ALA A 339 -4.08 18.66 -5.36
CA ALA A 339 -4.89 19.05 -6.51
C ALA A 339 -4.99 17.89 -7.51
N VAL A 340 -6.19 17.62 -8.03
CA VAL A 340 -6.35 16.70 -9.17
C VAL A 340 -5.71 17.36 -10.40
N THR A 341 -4.65 16.74 -10.92
CA THR A 341 -3.89 17.26 -12.07
C THR A 341 -4.12 16.48 -13.35
N ASP A 342 -4.61 15.26 -13.23
CA ASP A 342 -5.10 14.44 -14.34
C ASP A 342 -6.03 13.34 -13.81
N TYR A 343 -6.77 12.69 -14.70
CA TYR A 343 -7.68 11.62 -14.33
C TYR A 343 -8.06 10.78 -15.56
N PHE A 344 -8.57 9.60 -15.32
CA PHE A 344 -9.33 8.78 -16.28
C PHE A 344 -10.72 8.51 -15.72
N GLU A 345 -11.73 8.62 -16.57
CA GLU A 345 -13.12 8.30 -16.25
C GLU A 345 -13.72 7.44 -17.36
N MET A 346 -14.44 6.39 -16.97
CA MET A 346 -15.09 5.48 -17.92
C MET A 346 -16.24 6.18 -18.64
N SER A 347 -16.40 5.87 -19.93
CA SER A 347 -17.49 6.42 -20.75
C SER A 347 -18.88 5.99 -20.29
N ASN A 348 -18.99 4.87 -19.59
CA ASN A 348 -20.20 4.27 -19.03
C ASN A 348 -20.37 4.51 -17.51
N GLN A 349 -19.60 5.42 -16.88
CA GLN A 349 -19.61 5.66 -15.44
C GLN A 349 -21.02 5.84 -14.84
N SER A 350 -21.92 6.47 -15.57
CA SER A 350 -23.31 6.66 -15.09
C SER A 350 -24.08 5.35 -14.95
N SER A 351 -23.77 4.36 -15.80
CA SER A 351 -24.32 3.00 -15.66
C SER A 351 -23.69 2.28 -14.48
N GLU A 352 -22.36 2.36 -14.33
CA GLU A 352 -21.64 1.72 -13.22
C GLU A 352 -22.07 2.28 -11.86
N ASN A 353 -22.19 3.60 -11.72
CA ASN A 353 -22.75 4.21 -10.52
C ASN A 353 -24.16 3.68 -10.18
N SER A 354 -25.00 3.45 -11.19
CA SER A 354 -26.38 2.98 -10.97
C SER A 354 -26.48 1.50 -10.59
N THR A 355 -25.45 0.71 -10.88
CA THR A 355 -25.38 -0.74 -10.62
C THR A 355 -24.38 -1.10 -9.52
N ASP A 356 -23.80 -0.12 -8.86
CA ASP A 356 -22.79 -0.28 -7.80
C ASP A 356 -21.53 -1.02 -8.30
N GLU A 357 -21.08 -0.67 -9.51
CA GLU A 357 -19.88 -1.22 -10.15
C GLU A 357 -18.69 -0.24 -10.04
N ASP A 358 -18.43 0.27 -8.84
CA ASP A 358 -17.42 1.29 -8.61
C ASP A 358 -15.98 0.79 -8.84
N LEU A 359 -15.17 1.65 -9.46
CA LEU A 359 -13.72 1.47 -9.62
C LEU A 359 -13.01 1.49 -8.25
N GLY A 360 -13.51 2.30 -7.33
CA GLY A 360 -12.94 2.52 -6.00
C GLY A 360 -13.02 1.35 -5.03
N SER A 361 -13.55 0.20 -5.44
CA SER A 361 -13.45 -1.04 -4.66
C SER A 361 -12.04 -1.61 -4.64
N GLY A 362 -11.26 -1.40 -5.69
CA GLY A 362 -9.86 -1.83 -5.79
C GLY A 362 -8.85 -0.76 -5.45
N GLY A 363 -7.58 -1.12 -5.46
CA GLY A 363 -6.45 -0.23 -5.23
C GLY A 363 -5.61 0.00 -6.49
N ALA A 364 -5.01 1.17 -6.59
CA ALA A 364 -4.07 1.51 -7.64
C ALA A 364 -2.68 0.95 -7.35
N LEU A 365 -1.94 0.58 -8.41
CA LEU A 365 -0.54 0.22 -8.38
C LEU A 365 0.23 1.05 -9.41
N VAL A 366 1.31 1.70 -9.00
CA VAL A 366 2.23 2.41 -9.89
C VAL A 366 3.28 1.43 -10.39
N LEU A 367 3.28 1.20 -11.71
CA LEU A 367 4.27 0.31 -12.33
C LEU A 367 5.65 0.98 -12.41
N PRO A 368 6.74 0.19 -12.38
CA PRO A 368 8.05 0.70 -12.79
C PRO A 368 8.02 1.25 -14.21
N ASP A 369 9.01 2.06 -14.56
CA ASP A 369 9.17 2.52 -15.94
C ASP A 369 9.30 1.34 -16.89
N LEU A 370 8.47 1.31 -17.92
CA LEU A 370 8.42 0.24 -18.92
C LEU A 370 8.93 0.75 -20.25
N ILE A 371 9.76 -0.04 -20.91
CA ILE A 371 10.33 0.31 -22.22
C ILE A 371 9.69 -0.57 -23.29
N ASP A 372 9.14 0.05 -24.33
CA ASP A 372 8.59 -0.65 -25.48
C ASP A 372 9.67 -1.06 -26.52
N ASN A 373 9.27 -1.80 -27.53
CA ASN A 373 10.18 -2.30 -28.57
C ASN A 373 10.79 -1.17 -29.45
N SER A 374 10.25 0.05 -29.39
CA SER A 374 10.82 1.22 -30.06
C SER A 374 11.88 1.93 -29.20
N GLY A 375 12.00 1.55 -27.94
CA GLY A 375 12.87 2.19 -26.95
C GLY A 375 12.21 3.37 -26.23
N GLN A 376 10.89 3.58 -26.39
CA GLN A 376 10.15 4.59 -25.65
C GLN A 376 9.86 4.11 -24.23
N THR A 377 10.07 5.00 -23.26
CA THR A 377 9.70 4.76 -21.86
C THR A 377 8.24 5.18 -21.65
N HIS A 378 7.51 4.33 -20.93
CA HIS A 378 6.12 4.54 -20.52
C HIS A 378 6.02 4.54 -19.00
N HIS A 379 5.32 5.53 -18.46
CA HIS A 379 5.05 5.68 -17.04
C HIS A 379 3.60 5.27 -16.77
N LEU A 380 3.38 4.03 -16.34
CA LEU A 380 2.04 3.46 -16.24
C LEU A 380 1.61 3.24 -14.78
N ALA A 381 0.29 3.28 -14.57
CA ALA A 381 -0.36 2.77 -13.36
C ALA A 381 -1.53 1.87 -13.76
N VAL A 382 -1.90 0.95 -12.86
CA VAL A 382 -2.95 -0.02 -13.12
C VAL A 382 -3.92 -0.10 -11.94
N GLY A 383 -5.20 -0.32 -12.23
CA GLY A 383 -6.28 -0.52 -11.27
C GLY A 383 -7.41 -1.33 -11.87
N ALA A 384 -8.30 -1.83 -11.01
CA ALA A 384 -9.50 -2.55 -11.38
C ALA A 384 -10.54 -2.39 -10.26
N GLY A 385 -11.81 -2.41 -10.61
CA GLY A 385 -12.94 -2.26 -9.71
C GLY A 385 -13.93 -3.42 -9.74
N LYS A 386 -15.19 -3.15 -9.42
CA LYS A 386 -16.27 -4.17 -9.38
C LYS A 386 -16.68 -4.66 -10.78
N ASP A 387 -16.43 -3.88 -11.82
CA ASP A 387 -16.75 -4.18 -13.21
C ASP A 387 -15.89 -5.28 -13.86
N ALA A 388 -14.90 -5.81 -13.15
CA ALA A 388 -13.99 -6.86 -13.58
C ALA A 388 -13.09 -6.51 -14.79
N ASN A 389 -13.01 -5.22 -15.16
CA ASN A 389 -12.07 -4.70 -16.15
C ASN A 389 -10.75 -4.32 -15.52
N ILE A 390 -9.64 -4.38 -16.29
CA ILE A 390 -8.35 -3.88 -15.86
C ILE A 390 -8.04 -2.61 -16.64
N TYR A 391 -7.80 -1.52 -15.94
CA TYR A 391 -7.50 -0.21 -16.49
C TYR A 391 -6.02 0.10 -16.31
N VAL A 392 -5.33 0.36 -17.43
CA VAL A 392 -3.93 0.79 -17.45
C VAL A 392 -3.89 2.22 -17.95
N VAL A 393 -3.50 3.15 -17.09
CA VAL A 393 -3.41 4.57 -17.43
C VAL A 393 -1.96 4.97 -17.68
N ASP A 394 -1.75 5.86 -18.66
CA ASP A 394 -0.48 6.57 -18.82
C ASP A 394 -0.45 7.73 -17.82
N ARG A 395 0.52 7.69 -16.89
CA ARG A 395 0.65 8.71 -15.82
C ARG A 395 1.00 10.10 -16.36
N ASP A 396 1.46 10.21 -17.61
CA ASP A 396 1.76 11.48 -18.27
C ASP A 396 0.52 12.07 -18.98
N ALA A 397 -0.45 11.22 -19.36
CA ALA A 397 -1.71 11.63 -20.00
C ALA A 397 -2.79 10.57 -19.78
N MET A 398 -3.53 10.66 -18.68
CA MET A 398 -4.46 9.62 -18.24
C MET A 398 -5.70 9.44 -19.12
N GLY A 399 -6.00 10.45 -19.97
CA GLY A 399 -7.04 10.35 -21.01
C GLY A 399 -8.30 11.13 -20.70
N LYS A 400 -8.61 11.38 -19.44
CA LYS A 400 -9.80 12.13 -18.98
C LYS A 400 -11.11 11.47 -19.40
N PHE A 401 -12.21 12.18 -19.35
CA PHE A 401 -13.52 11.70 -19.75
C PHE A 401 -13.80 11.93 -21.24
N ASN A 402 -14.28 10.88 -21.89
CA ASN A 402 -14.87 10.95 -23.23
C ASN A 402 -16.17 10.15 -23.24
N PRO A 403 -17.34 10.79 -23.47
CA PRO A 403 -18.64 10.12 -23.37
C PRO A 403 -18.89 9.06 -24.46
N SER A 404 -18.04 8.97 -25.45
CA SER A 404 -18.22 8.06 -26.60
C SER A 404 -17.39 6.77 -26.50
N SER A 405 -16.28 6.79 -25.76
CA SER A 405 -15.36 5.64 -25.62
C SER A 405 -14.32 5.93 -24.54
N ASN A 406 -13.77 4.90 -23.94
CA ASN A 406 -12.66 5.03 -23.01
C ASN A 406 -11.40 5.54 -23.74
N ASN A 407 -10.92 6.73 -23.32
CA ASN A 407 -9.67 7.31 -23.82
C ASN A 407 -8.55 6.96 -22.83
N ILE A 408 -8.04 5.73 -22.92
CA ILE A 408 -7.11 5.16 -21.95
C ILE A 408 -5.94 4.49 -22.67
N TYR A 409 -4.79 4.34 -22.00
CA TYR A 409 -3.62 3.66 -22.57
C TYR A 409 -3.93 2.21 -22.96
N GLN A 410 -4.54 1.44 -22.02
CA GLN A 410 -5.01 0.09 -22.29
C GLN A 410 -6.16 -0.26 -21.34
N GLU A 411 -7.17 -0.94 -21.88
CA GLU A 411 -8.26 -1.57 -21.12
C GLU A 411 -8.30 -3.05 -21.46
N ILE A 412 -8.42 -3.91 -20.45
CA ILE A 412 -8.65 -5.33 -20.63
C ILE A 412 -10.06 -5.62 -20.13
N GLN A 413 -11.01 -5.59 -21.06
CA GLN A 413 -12.43 -5.82 -20.76
C GLN A 413 -12.65 -7.27 -20.34
N ASN A 414 -13.39 -7.48 -19.23
CA ASN A 414 -13.63 -8.79 -18.64
C ASN A 414 -12.33 -9.58 -18.42
N GLY A 415 -11.24 -8.89 -18.08
CA GLY A 415 -9.96 -9.51 -17.80
C GLY A 415 -10.00 -10.42 -16.56
N LEU A 416 -10.95 -10.18 -15.69
CA LEU A 416 -11.21 -10.90 -14.43
C LEU A 416 -12.60 -11.53 -14.47
N ALA A 417 -12.86 -12.52 -13.61
CA ALA A 417 -14.17 -13.19 -13.58
C ALA A 417 -15.16 -12.52 -12.60
N GLY A 418 -14.70 -11.59 -11.78
CA GLY A 418 -15.52 -10.87 -10.83
C GLY A 418 -14.84 -9.59 -10.36
N GLY A 419 -15.51 -8.84 -9.50
CA GLY A 419 -15.04 -7.56 -8.98
C GLY A 419 -13.76 -7.68 -8.16
N VAL A 420 -12.98 -6.63 -8.12
CA VAL A 420 -11.71 -6.52 -7.39
C VAL A 420 -11.90 -5.72 -6.11
N PHE A 421 -11.49 -6.31 -4.98
CA PHE A 421 -11.50 -5.71 -3.66
C PHE A 421 -10.10 -5.79 -3.04
N SER A 422 -9.07 -5.47 -3.84
CA SER A 422 -7.67 -5.61 -3.46
C SER A 422 -6.78 -4.71 -4.31
N THR A 423 -5.53 -4.51 -3.88
CA THR A 423 -4.47 -3.99 -4.75
C THR A 423 -3.82 -5.15 -5.49
N PRO A 424 -3.57 -5.06 -6.81
CA PRO A 424 -2.77 -6.05 -7.51
C PRO A 424 -1.33 -6.04 -7.00
N ALA A 425 -0.61 -7.18 -7.13
CA ALA A 425 0.83 -7.22 -6.91
C ALA A 425 1.59 -7.13 -8.24
N TYR A 426 2.82 -6.62 -8.17
CA TYR A 426 3.74 -6.60 -9.31
C TYR A 426 5.03 -7.37 -8.98
N PHE A 427 5.47 -8.20 -9.91
CA PHE A 427 6.78 -8.84 -9.84
C PHE A 427 7.30 -9.18 -11.24
N ASN A 428 8.53 -8.78 -11.53
CA ASN A 428 9.29 -9.19 -12.71
C ASN A 428 8.45 -9.18 -14.02
N ASN A 429 7.93 -8.00 -14.37
CA ASN A 429 7.07 -7.77 -15.54
C ASN A 429 5.77 -8.60 -15.55
N THR A 430 5.20 -8.84 -14.39
CA THR A 430 3.91 -9.52 -14.24
C THR A 430 3.07 -8.80 -13.19
N VAL A 431 1.78 -8.61 -13.47
CA VAL A 431 0.76 -8.10 -12.55
C VAL A 431 -0.14 -9.24 -12.13
N TYR A 432 -0.42 -9.33 -10.82
CA TYR A 432 -1.21 -10.41 -10.24
C TYR A 432 -2.49 -9.86 -9.61
N TYR A 433 -3.62 -10.47 -9.91
CA TYR A 433 -4.94 -10.12 -9.37
C TYR A 433 -5.58 -11.29 -8.63
N GLY A 434 -6.37 -10.99 -7.60
CA GLY A 434 -7.21 -11.95 -6.88
C GLY A 434 -8.65 -11.44 -6.76
N ALA A 435 -9.43 -11.54 -7.83
CA ALA A 435 -10.82 -11.10 -7.89
C ALA A 435 -11.79 -12.06 -7.17
N VAL A 436 -13.01 -11.60 -6.93
CA VAL A 436 -14.10 -12.39 -6.32
C VAL A 436 -14.53 -13.53 -7.24
N GLN A 437 -14.73 -14.72 -6.68
CA GLN A 437 -15.15 -15.93 -7.41
C GLN A 437 -14.25 -16.25 -8.60
N ASP A 438 -12.96 -15.91 -8.47
CA ASP A 438 -11.96 -16.08 -9.51
C ASP A 438 -10.72 -16.80 -8.98
N SER A 439 -9.94 -17.35 -9.91
CA SER A 439 -8.56 -17.77 -9.66
C SER A 439 -7.67 -16.55 -9.45
N LEU A 440 -6.55 -16.71 -8.72
CA LEU A 440 -5.45 -15.75 -8.86
C LEU A 440 -4.99 -15.76 -10.32
N ARG A 441 -4.78 -14.57 -10.88
CA ARG A 441 -4.42 -14.38 -12.30
C ARG A 441 -3.11 -13.63 -12.43
N ALA A 442 -2.24 -14.11 -13.31
CA ALA A 442 -0.97 -13.47 -13.65
C ALA A 442 -1.03 -12.91 -15.07
N PHE A 443 -0.82 -11.61 -15.26
CA PHE A 443 -0.79 -10.92 -16.54
C PHE A 443 0.63 -10.47 -16.84
N ALA A 444 1.28 -11.10 -17.83
CA ALA A 444 2.63 -10.71 -18.23
C ALA A 444 2.61 -9.37 -18.96
N ILE A 445 3.64 -8.56 -18.71
CA ILE A 445 3.89 -7.30 -19.40
C ILE A 445 4.93 -7.54 -20.50
N SER A 446 4.61 -7.14 -21.70
CA SER A 446 5.56 -7.10 -22.82
C SER A 446 5.29 -5.87 -23.68
N ASN A 447 6.35 -5.25 -24.21
CA ASN A 447 6.21 -4.05 -25.04
C ASN A 447 5.40 -2.94 -24.34
N ALA A 448 5.63 -2.75 -23.04
CA ALA A 448 4.91 -1.84 -22.15
C ALA A 448 3.37 -2.04 -22.07
N GLN A 449 2.85 -3.22 -22.44
CA GLN A 449 1.43 -3.56 -22.36
C GLN A 449 1.21 -4.84 -21.55
N LEU A 450 0.13 -4.89 -20.77
CA LEU A 450 -0.36 -6.11 -20.17
C LEU A 450 -0.92 -7.04 -21.26
N GLY A 451 -0.66 -8.35 -21.11
CA GLY A 451 -1.33 -9.35 -21.96
C GLY A 451 -2.86 -9.26 -21.82
N SER A 452 -3.58 -9.42 -22.92
CA SER A 452 -5.06 -9.40 -22.93
C SER A 452 -5.71 -10.59 -22.22
N SER A 453 -4.92 -11.58 -21.81
CA SER A 453 -5.35 -12.74 -21.04
C SER A 453 -4.26 -13.13 -20.05
N ALA A 454 -4.65 -13.74 -18.94
CA ALA A 454 -3.72 -14.26 -17.96
C ALA A 454 -2.82 -15.35 -18.55
N THR A 455 -1.54 -15.28 -18.23
CA THR A 455 -0.53 -16.29 -18.63
C THR A 455 -0.50 -17.48 -17.69
N SER A 456 -1.01 -17.31 -16.45
CA SER A 456 -1.09 -18.35 -15.44
C SER A 456 -2.26 -18.09 -14.49
N LEU A 457 -2.86 -19.17 -13.98
CA LEU A 457 -4.04 -19.18 -13.11
C LEU A 457 -3.81 -20.15 -11.96
N SER A 458 -4.27 -19.79 -10.74
CA SER A 458 -4.39 -20.77 -9.67
C SER A 458 -5.52 -21.76 -9.95
N SER A 459 -5.41 -22.97 -9.39
CA SER A 459 -6.50 -23.95 -9.45
C SER A 459 -7.63 -23.65 -8.46
N HIS A 460 -7.32 -22.94 -7.37
CA HIS A 460 -8.27 -22.52 -6.35
C HIS A 460 -9.01 -21.26 -6.81
N ILE A 461 -10.32 -21.23 -6.51
CA ILE A 461 -11.20 -20.07 -6.74
C ILE A 461 -11.47 -19.40 -5.40
N PHE A 462 -11.09 -18.13 -5.28
CA PHE A 462 -11.25 -17.36 -4.06
C PHE A 462 -12.68 -16.83 -3.92
N PRO A 463 -13.41 -17.16 -2.83
CA PRO A 463 -14.73 -16.60 -2.60
C PRO A 463 -14.66 -15.10 -2.28
N TYR A 464 -15.79 -14.46 -1.99
CA TYR A 464 -15.81 -13.05 -1.55
C TYR A 464 -14.96 -12.85 -0.28
N PRO A 465 -14.09 -11.87 -0.25
CA PRO A 465 -13.90 -10.74 -1.20
C PRO A 465 -12.83 -10.96 -2.29
N GLY A 466 -12.43 -12.16 -2.60
CA GLY A 466 -11.24 -12.45 -3.35
C GLY A 466 -10.02 -12.49 -2.44
N ALA A 467 -8.85 -12.14 -2.95
CA ALA A 467 -7.62 -12.11 -2.16
C ALA A 467 -6.69 -10.96 -2.59
N THR A 468 -5.95 -10.40 -1.63
CA THR A 468 -4.87 -9.46 -1.91
C THR A 468 -3.57 -10.23 -2.07
N PRO A 469 -2.96 -10.28 -3.28
CA PRO A 469 -1.72 -10.98 -3.51
C PRO A 469 -0.52 -10.20 -2.94
N SER A 470 0.42 -10.92 -2.32
CA SER A 470 1.71 -10.40 -1.89
C SER A 470 2.83 -11.28 -2.43
N ILE A 471 3.99 -10.72 -2.75
CA ILE A 471 5.12 -11.45 -3.33
C ILE A 471 6.31 -11.43 -2.37
N SER A 472 6.95 -12.59 -2.18
CA SER A 472 8.28 -12.68 -1.60
C SER A 472 9.26 -13.31 -2.59
N ALA A 473 10.47 -12.73 -2.69
CA ALA A 473 11.50 -13.23 -3.61
C ALA A 473 12.90 -12.83 -3.14
N ASN A 474 13.91 -13.55 -3.61
CA ASN A 474 15.32 -13.16 -3.52
C ASN A 474 15.74 -12.53 -4.86
N GLY A 475 15.61 -11.22 -4.98
CA GLY A 475 15.71 -10.51 -6.25
C GLY A 475 14.66 -11.03 -7.23
N THR A 476 15.08 -11.72 -8.30
CA THR A 476 14.17 -12.33 -9.29
C THR A 476 14.01 -13.85 -9.12
N ARG A 477 14.46 -14.42 -8.00
CA ARG A 477 14.48 -15.88 -7.78
C ARG A 477 13.58 -16.30 -6.63
N ASN A 478 13.11 -17.56 -6.69
CA ASN A 478 12.30 -18.18 -5.63
C ASN A 478 11.07 -17.36 -5.28
N ALA A 479 10.46 -16.74 -6.27
CA ALA A 479 9.30 -15.88 -6.06
C ALA A 479 8.07 -16.71 -5.68
N ILE A 480 7.46 -16.35 -4.56
CA ILE A 480 6.24 -16.97 -4.04
C ILE A 480 5.16 -15.90 -3.97
N LEU A 481 4.00 -16.21 -4.53
CA LEU A 481 2.79 -15.42 -4.35
C LEU A 481 2.01 -15.97 -3.15
N TRP A 482 1.67 -15.08 -2.22
CA TRP A 482 0.92 -15.37 -1.01
C TRP A 482 -0.46 -14.72 -1.08
N ALA A 483 -1.49 -15.44 -0.60
CA ALA A 483 -2.85 -14.95 -0.54
C ALA A 483 -3.54 -15.50 0.70
N ALA A 484 -4.38 -14.68 1.35
CA ALA A 484 -5.23 -15.10 2.46
C ALA A 484 -6.67 -15.23 2.00
N GLU A 485 -7.32 -16.36 2.30
CA GLU A 485 -8.74 -16.57 2.03
C GLU A 485 -9.56 -16.24 3.29
N ASN A 486 -10.61 -15.46 3.09
CA ASN A 486 -11.60 -15.16 4.12
C ASN A 486 -12.54 -16.37 4.30
N ALA A 487 -12.17 -17.25 5.20
CA ALA A 487 -12.93 -18.44 5.56
C ALA A 487 -12.94 -18.67 7.07
N ASN A 488 -13.79 -19.54 7.54
CA ASN A 488 -13.80 -19.99 8.92
C ASN A 488 -13.46 -21.51 8.98
N ALA A 489 -12.17 -21.90 9.20
CA ALA A 489 -10.97 -21.10 9.51
C ALA A 489 -10.38 -20.42 8.26
N ALA A 490 -9.62 -19.33 8.46
CA ALA A 490 -8.85 -18.67 7.43
C ALA A 490 -7.85 -19.62 6.77
N VAL A 491 -7.55 -19.40 5.48
CA VAL A 491 -6.57 -20.20 4.77
C VAL A 491 -5.47 -19.31 4.20
N LEU A 492 -4.22 -19.64 4.53
CA LEU A 492 -3.05 -19.05 3.86
C LEU A 492 -2.65 -19.94 2.69
N HIS A 493 -2.55 -19.36 1.50
CA HIS A 493 -2.10 -20.00 0.27
C HIS A 493 -0.73 -19.48 -0.16
N ALA A 494 0.10 -20.34 -0.73
CA ALA A 494 1.37 -20.01 -1.36
C ALA A 494 1.49 -20.69 -2.73
N TYR A 495 1.82 -19.91 -3.75
CA TYR A 495 1.97 -20.36 -5.13
C TYR A 495 3.35 -20.02 -5.68
N ASP A 496 3.87 -20.81 -6.60
CA ASP A 496 4.99 -20.37 -7.42
C ASP A 496 4.55 -19.16 -8.27
N ALA A 497 5.14 -17.99 -8.04
CA ALA A 497 4.79 -16.78 -8.76
C ALA A 497 5.07 -16.87 -10.27
N GLY A 498 6.00 -17.72 -10.69
CA GLY A 498 6.27 -17.99 -12.11
C GLY A 498 5.22 -18.89 -12.77
N ASN A 499 4.44 -19.65 -11.99
CA ASN A 499 3.40 -20.54 -12.48
C ASN A 499 2.35 -20.81 -11.40
N LEU A 500 1.28 -20.01 -11.36
CA LEU A 500 0.21 -20.09 -10.36
C LEU A 500 -0.53 -21.43 -10.34
N ALA A 501 -0.43 -22.26 -11.39
CA ALA A 501 -0.96 -23.62 -11.36
C ALA A 501 -0.23 -24.52 -10.35
N THR A 502 0.94 -24.08 -9.86
CA THR A 502 1.73 -24.80 -8.84
C THR A 502 1.46 -24.18 -7.46
N GLU A 503 0.52 -24.75 -6.74
CA GLU A 503 0.34 -24.45 -5.32
C GLU A 503 1.44 -25.16 -4.52
N LEU A 504 2.25 -24.41 -3.80
CA LEU A 504 3.35 -24.92 -2.98
C LEU A 504 2.82 -25.38 -1.62
N TYR A 505 1.86 -24.65 -1.08
CA TYR A 505 1.32 -24.87 0.25
C TYR A 505 -0.04 -24.17 0.40
N ASN A 506 -0.94 -24.79 1.16
CA ASN A 506 -2.01 -24.07 1.86
C ASN A 506 -2.23 -24.68 3.26
N SER A 507 -2.73 -23.83 4.19
CA SER A 507 -2.84 -24.20 5.61
C SER A 507 -3.85 -25.32 5.90
N ASN A 508 -4.77 -25.62 4.97
CA ASN A 508 -5.72 -26.74 5.08
C ASN A 508 -5.10 -28.10 4.74
N GLN A 509 -3.92 -28.14 4.07
CA GLN A 509 -3.26 -29.40 3.71
C GLN A 509 -2.60 -30.09 4.89
N ALA A 510 -2.32 -29.38 5.99
CA ALA A 510 -1.73 -29.94 7.17
C ALA A 510 -2.71 -30.86 7.91
N SER A 511 -2.26 -32.06 8.28
CA SER A 511 -3.11 -33.03 8.97
C SER A 511 -3.55 -32.51 10.36
N ASN A 512 -4.75 -32.91 10.77
CA ASN A 512 -5.32 -32.58 12.09
C ASN A 512 -5.47 -31.07 12.35
N GLY A 513 -5.56 -30.24 11.32
CA GLY A 513 -5.70 -28.79 11.47
C GLY A 513 -4.49 -28.12 12.14
N ARG A 514 -3.28 -28.69 11.99
CA ARG A 514 -2.03 -28.14 12.59
C ARG A 514 -1.86 -26.66 12.29
N ASP A 515 -2.20 -26.24 11.07
CA ASP A 515 -1.94 -24.89 10.57
C ASP A 515 -3.21 -24.00 10.59
N HIS A 516 -4.24 -24.36 11.35
CA HIS A 516 -5.40 -23.50 11.58
C HIS A 516 -5.04 -22.36 12.53
N PHE A 517 -5.27 -21.10 12.13
CA PHE A 517 -4.79 -19.92 12.83
C PHE A 517 -5.87 -18.90 13.21
N GLY A 518 -7.13 -19.26 13.09
CA GLY A 518 -8.28 -18.43 13.48
C GLY A 518 -9.28 -18.24 12.36
N ALA A 519 -10.31 -17.45 12.60
CA ALA A 519 -11.29 -17.07 11.59
C ALA A 519 -10.73 -16.00 10.65
N GLY A 520 -11.04 -16.10 9.37
CA GLY A 520 -10.68 -15.14 8.35
C GLY A 520 -11.37 -13.80 8.54
N ASN A 521 -10.81 -12.80 7.90
CA ASN A 521 -11.33 -11.47 7.83
C ASN A 521 -11.31 -10.96 6.39
N LYS A 522 -12.11 -9.94 6.07
CA LYS A 522 -12.15 -9.34 4.73
C LYS A 522 -10.88 -8.52 4.48
N PHE A 523 -10.41 -8.50 3.22
CA PHE A 523 -9.38 -7.59 2.70
C PHE A 523 -8.01 -7.73 3.34
N ILE A 524 -7.69 -8.88 3.91
CA ILE A 524 -6.43 -9.15 4.58
C ILE A 524 -5.30 -9.30 3.57
N THR A 525 -4.20 -8.59 3.84
CA THR A 525 -2.97 -8.65 3.06
C THR A 525 -1.91 -9.43 3.84
N PRO A 526 -1.44 -10.59 3.36
CA PRO A 526 -0.32 -11.28 3.99
C PRO A 526 0.95 -10.42 3.94
N MET A 527 1.64 -10.26 5.06
CA MET A 527 2.93 -9.59 5.14
C MET A 527 4.05 -10.62 5.23
N ILE A 528 5.04 -10.55 4.35
CA ILE A 528 6.17 -11.48 4.32
C ILE A 528 7.46 -10.73 4.62
N VAL A 529 8.16 -11.12 5.68
CA VAL A 529 9.44 -10.53 6.05
C VAL A 529 10.25 -11.48 6.95
N ASN A 530 11.56 -11.50 6.75
CA ASN A 530 12.52 -12.21 7.61
C ASN A 530 12.16 -13.71 7.83
N GLY A 531 11.79 -14.41 6.75
CA GLY A 531 11.47 -15.84 6.78
C GLY A 531 10.12 -16.19 7.40
N LYS A 532 9.25 -15.21 7.64
CA LYS A 532 7.92 -15.42 8.21
C LYS A 532 6.83 -14.77 7.37
N VAL A 533 5.61 -15.30 7.50
CA VAL A 533 4.38 -14.75 6.93
C VAL A 533 3.43 -14.44 8.09
N TYR A 534 2.90 -13.22 8.11
CA TYR A 534 1.98 -12.72 9.12
C TYR A 534 0.61 -12.44 8.48
N VAL A 535 -0.45 -12.98 9.05
CA VAL A 535 -1.81 -12.91 8.52
C VAL A 535 -2.77 -12.46 9.61
N GLY A 536 -3.45 -11.33 9.40
CA GLY A 536 -4.50 -10.82 10.29
C GLY A 536 -5.70 -11.75 10.34
N THR A 537 -6.32 -11.85 11.52
CA THR A 537 -7.54 -12.64 11.79
C THR A 537 -8.52 -11.82 12.63
N THR A 538 -9.67 -12.39 12.92
CA THR A 538 -10.67 -11.76 13.79
C THR A 538 -10.24 -11.66 15.27
N THR A 539 -9.12 -12.28 15.68
CA THR A 539 -8.67 -12.33 17.08
C THR A 539 -7.16 -12.22 17.26
N GLY A 540 -6.44 -11.78 16.22
CA GLY A 540 -4.98 -11.64 16.28
C GLY A 540 -4.27 -11.94 14.96
N ILE A 541 -3.09 -12.52 15.04
CA ILE A 541 -2.19 -12.76 13.89
C ILE A 541 -1.77 -14.23 13.85
N GLY A 542 -1.97 -14.88 12.70
CA GLY A 542 -1.31 -16.15 12.39
C GLY A 542 0.12 -15.91 11.92
N VAL A 543 1.10 -16.59 12.50
CA VAL A 543 2.51 -16.48 12.14
C VAL A 543 2.99 -17.81 11.57
N PHE A 544 3.46 -17.77 10.33
CA PHE A 544 3.94 -18.94 9.60
C PHE A 544 5.44 -18.82 9.29
N GLY A 545 6.11 -19.95 9.14
CA GLY A 545 7.52 -20.00 8.79
C GLY A 545 8.01 -21.44 8.65
N LEU A 546 9.34 -21.58 8.47
CA LEU A 546 9.96 -22.89 8.40
C LEU A 546 10.04 -23.53 9.79
N PHE A 547 9.77 -24.83 9.87
CA PHE A 547 10.01 -25.61 11.10
C PHE A 547 11.52 -25.79 11.30
N GLN A 548 11.94 -25.70 12.58
CA GLN A 548 13.33 -25.90 12.99
C GLN A 548 13.63 -27.40 13.20
#